data_1e12a1c0f4417db3b05a400e46844ac8
#
_entry.id   1e12a1c0f4417db3b05a400e46844ac8
#
_cell.length_a   1.000
_cell.length_b   1.000
_cell.length_c   1.000
_cell.angle_alpha   90.00
_cell.angle_beta   90.00
_cell.angle_gamma   90.00
#
_symmetry.space_group_name_H-M   'P 1'
#
loop_
_entity.id
_entity.type
_entity.pdbx_description
1 polymer ?
#
loop_
_entity_poly.entity_id
_entity_poly.type
_entity_poly.pdbx_seq_one_letter_code
_entity_poly.pdbx_strand_id
1 'polypeptide(L)'
;MSEQAEHQPGKPFLYVVVCAAGIAADVGELITAAQERDWEVGVIATPVAMNGFFDTEAVRAQTGRPIRSAWRTPGEPRPFPPPDAVVVAPATFNTVNKWAAGLADTLAVATLCESYGLGVPVAVLPCVADALAAHPAYQDSLIRLRGMGVRFGE
;
A
#
# COMPACT_ATOMS: atom_id res chain seq x y z
N MET A 1 13.35 13.19 17.88
CA MET A 1 13.39 11.76 17.51
C MET A 1 11.96 11.26 17.39
N SER A 2 11.60 10.73 16.23
CA SER A 2 10.31 10.06 16.10
C SER A 2 10.39 8.71 16.82
N GLU A 3 9.55 8.53 17.82
CA GLU A 3 9.38 7.23 18.43
C GLU A 3 8.74 6.30 17.41
N GLN A 4 9.51 5.39 16.86
CA GLN A 4 9.00 4.33 16.02
C GLN A 4 8.86 3.06 16.86
N ALA A 5 7.75 2.35 16.67
CA ALA A 5 7.59 1.05 17.29
C ALA A 5 8.68 0.11 16.76
N GLU A 6 9.35 -0.59 17.65
CA GLU A 6 10.34 -1.60 17.26
C GLU A 6 9.62 -2.82 16.68
N HIS A 7 10.22 -3.39 15.62
CA HIS A 7 9.69 -4.62 15.05
C HIS A 7 9.91 -5.77 16.04
N GLN A 8 8.83 -6.46 16.37
CA GLN A 8 8.90 -7.61 17.27
C GLN A 8 9.35 -8.85 16.49
N PRO A 9 10.46 -9.51 16.93
CA PRO A 9 10.89 -10.74 16.26
C PRO A 9 9.78 -11.79 16.27
N GLY A 10 9.58 -12.43 15.12
CA GLY A 10 8.56 -13.46 14.94
C GLY A 10 7.18 -12.95 14.52
N LYS A 11 6.91 -11.64 14.58
CA LYS A 11 5.68 -11.07 14.01
C LYS A 11 5.89 -10.71 12.54
N PRO A 12 4.95 -11.11 11.66
CA PRO A 12 5.02 -10.67 10.27
C PRO A 12 4.73 -9.18 10.15
N PHE A 13 5.31 -8.57 9.13
CA PHE A 13 5.16 -7.15 8.84
C PHE A 13 4.37 -6.95 7.55
N LEU A 14 3.29 -6.19 7.63
CA LEU A 14 2.41 -5.87 6.51
C LEU A 14 2.63 -4.43 6.04
N TYR A 15 2.84 -4.24 4.74
CA TYR A 15 2.73 -2.92 4.13
C TYR A 15 1.30 -2.72 3.66
N VAL A 16 0.68 -1.64 4.09
CA VAL A 16 -0.62 -1.20 3.58
C VAL A 16 -0.40 0.02 2.71
N VAL A 17 -0.63 -0.13 1.42
CA VAL A 17 -0.51 0.95 0.44
C VAL A 17 -1.88 1.59 0.27
N VAL A 18 -1.97 2.91 0.49
CA VAL A 18 -3.23 3.66 0.44
C VAL A 18 -3.19 4.65 -0.72
N CYS A 19 -4.13 4.51 -1.64
CA CYS A 19 -4.32 5.44 -2.76
C CYS A 19 -5.49 6.39 -2.49
N ALA A 20 -5.57 7.46 -3.27
CA ALA A 20 -6.56 8.52 -3.10
C ALA A 20 -7.93 8.12 -3.67
N ALA A 21 -8.70 7.38 -2.89
CA ALA A 21 -10.08 7.02 -3.21
C ALA A 21 -10.96 7.21 -1.96
N GLY A 22 -12.27 7.35 -2.17
CA GLY A 22 -13.19 7.68 -1.09
C GLY A 22 -13.14 6.74 0.11
N ILE A 23 -12.99 5.44 -0.14
CA ILE A 23 -12.93 4.45 0.94
C ILE A 23 -11.59 4.43 1.70
N ALA A 24 -10.60 5.23 1.30
CA ALA A 24 -9.36 5.37 2.05
C ALA A 24 -9.61 5.80 3.50
N ALA A 25 -10.71 6.51 3.76
CA ALA A 25 -11.11 6.90 5.11
C ALA A 25 -11.30 5.70 6.06
N ASP A 26 -11.57 4.52 5.51
CA ASP A 26 -11.84 3.30 6.30
C ASP A 26 -10.60 2.42 6.49
N VAL A 27 -9.41 2.89 6.09
CA VAL A 27 -8.16 2.09 6.18
C VAL A 27 -7.87 1.61 7.60
N GLY A 28 -8.29 2.37 8.61
CA GLY A 28 -8.12 1.98 10.01
C GLY A 28 -8.76 0.63 10.36
N GLU A 29 -9.84 0.27 9.71
CA GLU A 29 -10.50 -1.03 9.91
C GLU A 29 -9.61 -2.18 9.43
N LEU A 30 -8.94 -2.01 8.29
CA LEU A 30 -8.00 -3.00 7.77
C LEU A 30 -6.79 -3.16 8.70
N ILE A 31 -6.27 -2.03 9.18
CA ILE A 31 -5.13 -2.05 10.11
C ILE A 31 -5.51 -2.79 11.40
N THR A 32 -6.68 -2.50 11.96
CA THR A 32 -7.18 -3.20 13.13
C THR A 32 -7.29 -4.71 12.90
N ALA A 33 -7.84 -5.11 11.75
CA ALA A 33 -7.98 -6.52 11.41
C ALA A 33 -6.63 -7.23 11.29
N ALA A 34 -5.62 -6.56 10.72
CA ALA A 34 -4.27 -7.10 10.64
C ALA A 34 -3.64 -7.24 12.03
N GLN A 35 -3.76 -6.22 12.87
CA GLN A 35 -3.21 -6.22 14.22
C GLN A 35 -3.86 -7.29 15.10
N GLU A 36 -5.16 -7.53 14.95
CA GLU A 36 -5.86 -8.61 15.66
C GLU A 36 -5.35 -10.00 15.26
N ARG A 37 -4.69 -10.12 14.13
CA ARG A 37 -4.05 -11.34 13.64
C ARG A 37 -2.54 -11.36 13.88
N ASP A 38 -2.07 -10.53 14.79
CA ASP A 38 -0.66 -10.42 15.19
C ASP A 38 0.30 -9.94 14.10
N TRP A 39 -0.20 -9.17 13.13
CA TRP A 39 0.65 -8.47 12.16
C TRP A 39 1.06 -7.10 12.69
N GLU A 40 2.29 -6.70 12.44
CA GLU A 40 2.70 -5.32 12.52
C GLU A 40 2.45 -4.64 11.18
N VAL A 41 2.11 -3.36 11.19
CA VAL A 41 1.68 -2.63 10.00
C VAL A 41 2.49 -1.37 9.80
N GLY A 42 2.96 -1.16 8.57
CA GLY A 42 3.49 0.11 8.08
C GLY A 42 2.65 0.62 6.91
N VAL A 43 2.29 1.89 6.93
CA VAL A 43 1.44 2.49 5.89
C VAL A 43 2.28 3.32 4.93
N ILE A 44 2.08 3.07 3.63
CA ILE A 44 2.66 3.84 2.54
C ILE A 44 1.51 4.43 1.75
N ALA A 45 1.40 5.76 1.74
CA ALA A 45 0.34 6.45 1.03
C ALA A 45 0.89 7.12 -0.23
N THR A 46 0.05 7.22 -1.27
CA THR A 46 0.38 8.09 -2.39
C THR A 46 0.40 9.54 -1.91
N PRO A 47 1.19 10.44 -2.54
CA PRO A 47 1.19 11.84 -2.15
C PRO A 47 -0.20 12.48 -2.16
N VAL A 48 -1.04 12.11 -3.13
CA VAL A 48 -2.42 12.62 -3.22
C VAL A 48 -3.26 12.11 -2.05
N ALA A 49 -3.10 10.85 -1.65
CA ALA A 49 -3.86 10.26 -0.54
C ALA A 49 -3.59 10.99 0.79
N MET A 50 -2.40 11.57 0.96
CA MET A 50 -2.06 12.36 2.16
C MET A 50 -2.85 13.65 2.28
N ASN A 51 -3.50 14.10 1.21
CA ASN A 51 -4.23 15.37 1.17
C ASN A 51 -5.71 15.21 1.60
N GLY A 52 -5.94 14.67 2.79
CA GLY A 52 -7.27 14.63 3.39
C GLY A 52 -8.12 13.42 3.03
N PHE A 53 -7.57 12.39 2.41
CA PHE A 53 -8.32 11.18 2.06
C PHE A 53 -8.54 10.24 3.25
N PHE A 54 -7.69 10.31 4.26
CA PHE A 54 -7.83 9.54 5.49
C PHE A 54 -7.24 10.30 6.67
N ASP A 55 -7.57 9.89 7.89
CA ASP A 55 -7.06 10.48 9.13
C ASP A 55 -5.63 10.00 9.38
N THR A 56 -4.65 10.80 8.97
CA THR A 56 -3.23 10.44 9.08
C THR A 56 -2.76 10.34 10.53
N GLU A 57 -3.27 11.20 11.42
CA GLU A 57 -2.88 11.15 12.83
C GLU A 57 -3.40 9.89 13.52
N ALA A 58 -4.66 9.52 13.24
CA ALA A 58 -5.24 8.30 13.78
C ALA A 58 -4.48 7.06 13.31
N VAL A 59 -4.10 7.00 12.02
CA VAL A 59 -3.35 5.90 11.47
C VAL A 59 -1.95 5.81 12.07
N ARG A 60 -1.26 6.95 12.24
CA ARG A 60 0.04 6.99 12.91
C ARG A 60 -0.05 6.46 14.34
N ALA A 61 -1.06 6.88 15.09
CA ALA A 61 -1.28 6.40 16.45
C ALA A 61 -1.55 4.90 16.47
N GLN A 62 -2.34 4.42 15.52
CA GLN A 62 -2.72 3.00 15.42
C GLN A 62 -1.54 2.09 15.09
N THR A 63 -0.66 2.50 14.16
CA THR A 63 0.49 1.70 13.75
C THR A 63 1.72 1.90 14.65
N GLY A 64 1.79 3.02 15.35
CA GLY A 64 2.97 3.43 16.10
C GLY A 64 4.15 3.84 15.21
N ARG A 65 3.91 4.11 13.93
CA ARG A 65 4.95 4.40 12.93
C ARG A 65 4.56 5.61 12.08
N PRO A 66 5.54 6.37 11.55
CA PRO A 66 5.23 7.40 10.57
C PRO A 66 4.65 6.79 9.31
N ILE A 67 3.73 7.52 8.65
CA ILE A 67 3.22 7.16 7.34
C ILE A 67 4.25 7.62 6.30
N ARG A 68 4.62 6.73 5.40
CA ARG A 68 5.55 7.06 4.34
C ARG A 68 4.79 7.47 3.08
N SER A 69 5.28 8.51 2.38
CA SER A 69 4.73 8.97 1.10
C SER A 69 5.80 9.44 0.12
N ALA A 70 7.05 9.45 0.55
CA ALA A 70 8.19 9.85 -0.27
C ALA A 70 9.41 8.99 0.07
N TRP A 71 10.36 8.90 -0.87
CA TRP A 71 11.61 8.20 -0.62
C TRP A 71 12.40 8.87 0.50
N ARG A 72 13.08 8.06 1.28
CA ARG A 72 14.07 8.56 2.23
C ARG A 72 15.26 9.15 1.47
N THR A 73 15.96 10.10 2.11
CA THR A 73 17.22 10.60 1.57
C THR A 73 18.33 9.54 1.74
N PRO A 74 19.33 9.52 0.83
CA PRO A 74 20.45 8.59 0.97
C PRO A 74 21.11 8.75 2.34
N GLY A 75 21.38 7.63 3.00
CA GLY A 75 22.00 7.59 4.33
C GLY A 75 21.03 7.53 5.50
N GLU A 76 19.75 7.80 5.28
CA GLU A 76 18.73 7.59 6.32
C GLU A 76 18.47 6.10 6.52
N PRO A 77 18.22 5.65 7.77
CA PRO A 77 17.86 4.27 8.00
C PRO A 77 16.50 3.92 7.38
N ARG A 78 16.30 2.66 7.07
CA ARG A 78 14.99 2.19 6.61
C ARG A 78 13.95 2.34 7.71
N PRO A 79 12.85 3.06 7.48
CA PRO A 79 11.83 3.29 8.51
C PRO A 79 10.96 2.05 8.80
N PHE A 80 10.88 1.10 7.87
CA PHE A 80 10.13 -0.14 8.04
C PHE A 80 11.03 -1.34 7.79
N PRO A 81 10.79 -2.47 8.50
CA PRO A 81 11.43 -3.73 8.12
C PRO A 81 10.93 -4.19 6.75
N PRO A 82 11.59 -5.17 6.12
CA PRO A 82 11.10 -5.75 4.88
C PRO A 82 9.69 -6.33 5.07
N PRO A 83 8.80 -6.22 4.08
CA PRO A 83 7.44 -6.72 4.22
C PRO A 83 7.37 -8.23 4.03
N ASP A 84 6.49 -8.87 4.79
CA ASP A 84 6.10 -10.27 4.56
C ASP A 84 4.92 -10.37 3.62
N ALA A 85 4.13 -9.32 3.51
CA ALA A 85 3.03 -9.18 2.56
C ALA A 85 2.73 -7.71 2.32
N VAL A 86 2.05 -7.43 1.21
CA VAL A 86 1.61 -6.08 0.84
C VAL A 86 0.13 -6.13 0.50
N VAL A 87 -0.63 -5.18 1.05
CA VAL A 87 -2.04 -4.97 0.69
C VAL A 87 -2.19 -3.56 0.14
N VAL A 88 -2.83 -3.43 -1.03
CA VAL A 88 -3.18 -2.13 -1.61
C VAL A 88 -4.66 -1.90 -1.35
N ALA A 89 -4.99 -0.98 -0.48
CA ALA A 89 -6.37 -0.75 -0.06
C ALA A 89 -6.60 0.72 0.35
N PRO A 90 -7.29 1.48 -0.47
CA PRO A 90 -7.77 1.16 -1.81
C PRO A 90 -6.72 1.39 -2.89
N ALA A 91 -6.92 0.77 -4.06
CA ALA A 91 -6.13 1.03 -5.26
C ALA A 91 -6.95 1.83 -6.27
N THR A 92 -6.37 2.90 -6.80
CA THR A 92 -6.99 3.72 -7.85
C THR A 92 -6.67 3.20 -9.24
N PHE A 93 -7.45 3.65 -10.22
CA PHE A 93 -7.19 3.45 -11.65
C PHE A 93 -5.74 3.79 -12.01
N ASN A 94 -5.27 4.97 -11.58
CA ASN A 94 -3.93 5.44 -11.89
C ASN A 94 -2.86 4.50 -11.34
N THR A 95 -2.97 4.12 -10.07
CA THR A 95 -1.98 3.24 -9.42
C THR A 95 -1.97 1.84 -10.05
N VAL A 96 -3.14 1.27 -10.33
CA VAL A 96 -3.22 -0.05 -10.98
C VAL A 96 -2.53 -0.04 -12.35
N ASN A 97 -2.80 0.98 -13.17
CA ASN A 97 -2.20 1.09 -14.50
C ASN A 97 -0.68 1.34 -14.44
N LYS A 98 -0.23 2.22 -13.56
CA LYS A 98 1.21 2.47 -13.39
C LYS A 98 1.94 1.23 -12.89
N TRP A 99 1.38 0.56 -11.92
CA TRP A 99 1.94 -0.68 -11.37
C TRP A 99 2.10 -1.75 -12.45
N ALA A 100 1.05 -2.02 -13.21
CA ALA A 100 1.08 -3.00 -14.29
C ALA A 100 2.08 -2.62 -15.40
N ALA A 101 2.24 -1.33 -15.66
CA ALA A 101 3.16 -0.83 -16.68
C ALA A 101 4.60 -0.67 -16.18
N GLY A 102 4.85 -0.83 -14.88
CA GLY A 102 6.18 -0.66 -14.30
C GLY A 102 6.62 0.80 -14.14
N LEU A 103 5.68 1.72 -13.97
CA LEU A 103 5.97 3.14 -13.76
C LEU A 103 6.10 3.44 -12.27
N ALA A 104 7.33 3.53 -11.79
CA ALA A 104 7.65 3.66 -10.37
C ALA A 104 7.98 5.11 -10.00
N ASP A 105 7.02 6.02 -10.20
CA ASP A 105 7.21 7.46 -10.02
C ASP A 105 6.79 8.00 -8.64
N THR A 106 6.28 7.14 -7.77
CA THR A 106 6.06 7.45 -6.35
C THR A 106 6.56 6.29 -5.50
N LEU A 107 6.83 6.53 -4.22
CA LEU A 107 7.23 5.46 -3.31
C LEU A 107 6.19 4.34 -3.27
N ALA A 108 4.90 4.70 -3.24
CA ALA A 108 3.82 3.72 -3.18
C ALA A 108 3.87 2.75 -4.37
N VAL A 109 3.86 3.26 -5.60
CA VAL A 109 3.86 2.38 -6.78
C VAL A 109 5.21 1.70 -6.97
N ALA A 110 6.32 2.33 -6.60
CA ALA A 110 7.65 1.70 -6.64
C ALA A 110 7.70 0.47 -5.71
N THR A 111 7.11 0.57 -4.52
CA THR A 111 7.01 -0.55 -3.58
C THR A 111 6.24 -1.72 -4.21
N LEU A 112 5.16 -1.44 -4.93
CA LEU A 112 4.38 -2.47 -5.61
C LEU A 112 5.17 -3.12 -6.76
N CYS A 113 5.86 -2.31 -7.57
CA CYS A 113 6.70 -2.83 -8.65
C CYS A 113 7.82 -3.74 -8.11
N GLU A 114 8.43 -3.35 -7.01
CA GLU A 114 9.53 -4.08 -6.37
C GLU A 114 9.07 -5.41 -5.76
N SER A 115 7.85 -5.45 -5.25
CA SER A 115 7.31 -6.62 -4.54
C SER A 115 7.33 -7.90 -5.37
N TYR A 116 7.14 -7.80 -6.68
CA TYR A 116 7.21 -8.97 -7.57
C TYR A 116 8.59 -9.62 -7.54
N GLY A 117 9.63 -8.82 -7.73
CA GLY A 117 11.02 -9.33 -7.72
C GLY A 117 11.46 -9.86 -6.36
N LEU A 118 10.88 -9.33 -5.28
CA LEU A 118 11.15 -9.79 -3.92
C LEU A 118 10.36 -11.07 -3.55
N GLY A 119 9.43 -11.50 -4.40
CA GLY A 119 8.60 -12.67 -4.13
C GLY A 119 7.59 -12.46 -3.00
N VAL A 120 7.25 -11.22 -2.69
CA VAL A 120 6.32 -10.88 -1.61
C VAL A 120 4.87 -11.00 -2.12
N PRO A 121 3.98 -11.70 -1.42
CA PRO A 121 2.59 -11.78 -1.82
C PRO A 121 1.90 -10.43 -1.72
N VAL A 122 1.09 -10.10 -2.72
CA VAL A 122 0.36 -8.83 -2.81
C VAL A 122 -1.12 -9.08 -3.06
N ALA A 123 -1.97 -8.44 -2.25
CA ALA A 123 -3.40 -8.40 -2.45
C ALA A 123 -3.84 -6.95 -2.71
N VAL A 124 -4.89 -6.76 -3.50
CA VAL A 124 -5.38 -5.44 -3.86
C VAL A 124 -6.90 -5.36 -3.80
N LEU A 125 -7.40 -4.23 -3.28
CA LEU A 125 -8.81 -3.87 -3.27
C LEU A 125 -8.99 -2.63 -4.16
N PRO A 126 -9.33 -2.81 -5.45
CA PRO A 126 -9.54 -1.68 -6.34
C PRO A 126 -10.79 -0.89 -5.95
N CYS A 127 -10.69 0.43 -6.06
CA CYS A 127 -11.82 1.34 -5.93
C CYS A 127 -11.80 2.27 -7.13
N VAL A 128 -12.48 1.86 -8.19
CA VAL A 128 -12.43 2.50 -9.50
C VAL A 128 -13.85 2.68 -10.02
N ALA A 129 -14.17 3.90 -10.47
CA ALA A 129 -15.48 4.20 -11.07
C ALA A 129 -15.69 3.36 -12.34
N ASP A 130 -16.94 2.94 -12.58
CA ASP A 130 -17.28 2.04 -13.69
C ASP A 130 -16.81 2.56 -15.05
N ALA A 131 -16.91 3.86 -15.29
CA ALA A 131 -16.48 4.47 -16.55
C ALA A 131 -14.96 4.34 -16.76
N LEU A 132 -14.16 4.47 -15.70
CA LEU A 132 -12.72 4.26 -15.78
C LEU A 132 -12.39 2.77 -15.90
N ALA A 133 -13.11 1.92 -15.17
CA ALA A 133 -12.88 0.48 -15.20
C ALA A 133 -13.13 -0.12 -16.58
N ALA A 134 -13.96 0.50 -17.40
CA ALA A 134 -14.22 0.08 -18.78
C ALA A 134 -13.07 0.39 -19.75
N HIS A 135 -12.09 1.19 -19.34
CA HIS A 135 -10.97 1.55 -20.22
C HIS A 135 -10.12 0.31 -20.53
N PRO A 136 -9.79 0.05 -21.83
CA PRO A 136 -9.01 -1.11 -22.19
C PRO A 136 -7.68 -1.24 -21.45
N ALA A 137 -7.00 -0.12 -21.20
CA ALA A 137 -5.74 -0.14 -20.45
C ALA A 137 -5.93 -0.69 -19.04
N TYR A 138 -7.04 -0.38 -18.37
CA TYR A 138 -7.34 -0.90 -17.04
C TYR A 138 -7.60 -2.41 -17.07
N GLN A 139 -8.37 -2.88 -18.06
CA GLN A 139 -8.62 -4.30 -18.24
C GLN A 139 -7.33 -5.07 -18.51
N ASP A 140 -6.45 -4.53 -19.35
CA ASP A 140 -5.14 -5.12 -19.63
C ASP A 140 -4.26 -5.14 -18.37
N SER A 141 -4.32 -4.10 -17.57
CA SER A 141 -3.58 -4.02 -16.29
C SER A 141 -4.03 -5.10 -15.32
N LEU A 142 -5.34 -5.34 -15.19
CA LEU A 142 -5.85 -6.41 -14.33
C LEU A 142 -5.36 -7.78 -14.77
N ILE A 143 -5.36 -8.05 -16.08
CA ILE A 143 -4.87 -9.31 -16.63
C ILE A 143 -3.39 -9.49 -16.30
N ARG A 144 -2.59 -8.45 -16.52
CA ARG A 144 -1.16 -8.50 -16.24
C ARG A 144 -0.88 -8.74 -14.75
N LEU A 145 -1.53 -7.99 -13.87
CA LEU A 145 -1.30 -8.11 -12.43
C LEU A 145 -1.72 -9.50 -11.91
N ARG A 146 -2.85 -10.04 -12.39
CA ARG A 146 -3.25 -11.41 -12.06
C ARG A 146 -2.23 -12.43 -12.53
N GLY A 147 -1.68 -12.24 -13.73
CA GLY A 147 -0.61 -13.08 -14.27
C GLY A 147 0.68 -13.01 -13.45
N MET A 148 0.91 -11.91 -12.74
CA MET A 148 2.03 -11.74 -11.80
C MET A 148 1.77 -12.34 -10.43
N GLY A 149 0.59 -12.92 -10.20
CA GLY A 149 0.23 -13.51 -8.92
C GLY A 149 -0.46 -12.57 -7.93
N VAL A 150 -0.80 -11.35 -8.35
CA VAL A 150 -1.53 -10.41 -7.49
C VAL A 150 -2.95 -10.92 -7.26
N ARG A 151 -3.38 -10.91 -5.99
CA ARG A 151 -4.71 -11.34 -5.59
C ARG A 151 -5.65 -10.14 -5.49
N PHE A 152 -6.80 -10.24 -6.14
CA PHE A 152 -7.82 -9.20 -6.12
C PHE A 152 -8.91 -9.56 -5.12
N GLY A 153 -9.19 -8.64 -4.19
CA GLY A 153 -10.33 -8.72 -3.29
C GLY A 153 -11.60 -8.22 -3.99
N GLU A 154 -12.73 -8.74 -3.56
CA GLU A 154 -14.05 -8.32 -4.04
C GLU A 154 -14.66 -7.24 -3.14
#